data_154adefae90c96e7733cdde18f115227
#
_entry.id   154adefae90c96e7733cdde18f115227
#
_cell.length_a   1.000
_cell.length_b   1.000
_cell.length_c   1.000
_cell.angle_alpha   90.00
_cell.angle_beta   90.00
_cell.angle_gamma   90.00
#
_symmetry.space_group_name_H-M   'P 1'
#
loop_
_entity.id
_entity.type
_entity.pdbx_description
1 polymer ?
#
loop_
_entity_poly.entity_id
_entity_poly.type
_entity_poly.pdbx_seq_one_letter_code
_entity_poly.pdbx_strand_id
1 'polypeptide(L)'
;MFTRSPFLRTLSNLAVAGAAMLAVLAPAGAASAHGGSAVAGKSPVAVAEKDTGAAAAVKLRKLYDWRFHVKPNNAKYIGRPWKASEPMQELKRCFNCTFPVKNAPKKYPREGQLINLKACAAGPFGCRNAPVKFYTKGMKNGWYFIAQKGHFDGAGSRVNFQFYNDKKTGYLMLHVWAHVAKPSVPDGVNKSFARGKWQDFNHKMGVKMHCKHSSQC
;
A
#
# COMPACT_ATOMS: atom_id res chain seq x y z
N MET A 1 44.31 -12.48 -31.20
CA MET A 1 43.82 -11.22 -31.82
C MET A 1 42.37 -11.04 -31.45
N PHE A 2 42.09 -10.22 -30.44
CA PHE A 2 40.73 -9.89 -29.98
C PHE A 2 40.51 -8.42 -30.15
N THR A 3 39.65 -8.04 -31.07
CA THR A 3 39.22 -6.67 -31.34
C THR A 3 38.17 -6.23 -30.32
N ARG A 4 38.49 -5.17 -29.57
CA ARG A 4 37.55 -4.48 -28.67
C ARG A 4 36.80 -3.42 -29.46
N SER A 5 35.47 -3.47 -29.45
CA SER A 5 34.60 -2.37 -29.91
C SER A 5 34.21 -1.47 -28.73
N PRO A 6 34.37 -0.15 -28.88
CA PRO A 6 33.89 0.80 -27.88
C PRO A 6 32.44 1.21 -28.21
N PHE A 7 31.49 0.95 -27.29
CA PHE A 7 30.15 1.54 -27.35
C PHE A 7 30.17 2.96 -26.81
N LEU A 8 29.92 3.93 -27.68
CA LEU A 8 29.63 5.32 -27.32
C LEU A 8 28.29 5.39 -26.56
N ARG A 9 28.33 5.95 -25.36
CA ARG A 9 27.14 6.37 -24.63
C ARG A 9 26.80 7.80 -25.01
N THR A 10 25.72 8.00 -25.72
CA THR A 10 25.08 9.31 -25.94
C THR A 10 24.27 9.69 -24.72
N LEU A 11 24.69 10.74 -24.03
CA LEU A 11 23.95 11.44 -22.98
C LEU A 11 22.99 12.42 -23.65
N SER A 12 21.69 12.19 -23.54
CA SER A 12 20.69 13.20 -23.91
C SER A 12 20.24 13.94 -22.65
N ASN A 13 20.67 15.17 -22.53
CA ASN A 13 20.15 16.13 -21.55
C ASN A 13 18.81 16.65 -22.05
N LEU A 14 17.73 16.42 -21.29
CA LEU A 14 16.46 17.14 -21.43
C LEU A 14 16.28 18.04 -20.24
N ALA A 15 16.53 19.33 -20.46
CA ALA A 15 16.13 20.41 -19.57
C ALA A 15 14.64 20.71 -19.80
N VAL A 16 13.84 20.68 -18.76
CA VAL A 16 12.48 21.25 -18.75
C VAL A 16 12.42 22.29 -17.65
N ALA A 17 12.45 23.54 -18.07
CA ALA A 17 12.09 24.70 -17.26
C ALA A 17 10.57 24.93 -17.38
N GLY A 18 9.94 25.31 -16.28
CA GLY A 18 8.52 25.67 -16.30
C GLY A 18 8.02 26.02 -14.90
N ALA A 19 8.28 27.27 -14.49
CA ALA A 19 7.67 27.87 -13.30
C ALA A 19 6.31 28.46 -13.69
N ALA A 20 5.29 28.24 -12.86
CA ALA A 20 4.12 29.12 -12.77
C ALA A 20 3.59 29.06 -11.34
N MET A 21 3.87 30.10 -10.57
CA MET A 21 3.21 30.43 -9.31
C MET A 21 1.90 31.16 -9.62
N LEU A 22 0.81 30.70 -9.05
CA LEU A 22 -0.42 31.47 -8.91
C LEU A 22 -0.78 31.50 -7.43
N ALA A 23 -0.60 32.68 -6.85
CA ALA A 23 -1.10 33.04 -5.53
C ALA A 23 -2.58 33.39 -5.63
N VAL A 24 -3.42 32.78 -4.80
CA VAL A 24 -4.83 33.20 -4.61
C VAL A 24 -5.00 33.67 -3.18
N LEU A 25 -5.35 34.95 -3.09
CA LEU A 25 -5.71 35.69 -1.88
C LEU A 25 -7.04 35.17 -1.29
N ALA A 26 -7.06 34.99 0.01
CA ALA A 26 -8.28 34.74 0.79
C ALA A 26 -8.90 36.08 1.27
N PRO A 27 -10.24 36.23 1.28
CA PRO A 27 -10.88 37.30 2.01
C PRO A 27 -11.20 36.92 3.46
N ALA A 28 -10.86 37.83 4.37
CA ALA A 28 -11.26 37.80 5.77
C ALA A 28 -12.75 38.17 5.90
N GLY A 29 -13.50 37.34 6.60
CA GLY A 29 -14.91 37.60 6.94
C GLY A 29 -15.07 37.80 8.45
N ALA A 30 -15.77 38.89 8.80
CA ALA A 30 -15.87 39.54 10.07
C ALA A 30 -16.60 38.75 11.17
N ALA A 31 -16.19 39.03 12.39
CA ALA A 31 -16.84 38.66 13.66
C ALA A 31 -18.13 39.46 13.87
N SER A 32 -19.17 38.80 14.38
CA SER A 32 -20.31 39.45 15.02
C SER A 32 -20.52 38.85 16.40
N ALA A 33 -20.26 39.67 17.40
CA ALA A 33 -20.61 39.42 18.79
C ALA A 33 -22.07 39.84 19.01
N HIS A 34 -22.87 39.00 19.65
CA HIS A 34 -24.09 39.36 20.33
C HIS A 34 -24.14 38.70 21.67
N GLY A 35 -24.13 39.55 22.69
CA GLY A 35 -24.36 39.20 24.06
C GLY A 35 -25.85 38.98 24.36
N GLY A 36 -26.14 38.18 25.38
CA GLY A 36 -27.49 37.92 25.87
C GLY A 36 -27.50 37.06 27.12
N SER A 37 -27.66 37.70 28.22
CA SER A 37 -28.10 37.37 29.58
C SER A 37 -28.45 35.94 29.96
N ALA A 38 -27.97 35.63 31.18
CA ALA A 38 -28.26 34.46 31.99
C ALA A 38 -29.72 34.39 32.46
N VAL A 39 -30.29 33.15 32.34
CA VAL A 39 -31.43 32.74 33.19
C VAL A 39 -31.16 31.32 33.66
N ALA A 40 -31.17 31.17 35.01
CA ALA A 40 -31.08 29.88 35.69
C ALA A 40 -32.34 29.05 35.45
N GLY A 41 -32.21 27.80 35.07
CA GLY A 41 -33.34 26.89 34.93
C GLY A 41 -32.92 25.43 34.68
N LYS A 42 -33.04 24.62 35.76
CA LYS A 42 -33.24 23.17 35.83
C LYS A 42 -32.56 22.27 34.77
N SER A 43 -31.65 21.42 35.26
CA SER A 43 -31.06 20.29 34.54
C SER A 43 -32.11 19.41 33.87
N PRO A 44 -32.01 19.15 32.55
CA PRO A 44 -32.60 17.98 31.96
C PRO A 44 -31.60 16.83 31.93
N VAL A 45 -32.08 15.68 32.32
CA VAL A 45 -31.46 14.37 32.20
C VAL A 45 -30.88 14.22 30.78
N ALA A 46 -29.56 14.02 30.67
CA ALA A 46 -28.92 13.68 29.42
C ALA A 46 -29.42 12.32 28.97
N VAL A 47 -30.36 12.30 28.03
CA VAL A 47 -30.66 11.13 27.22
C VAL A 47 -29.45 10.95 26.32
N ALA A 48 -28.72 9.86 26.51
CA ALA A 48 -27.66 9.45 25.60
C ALA A 48 -28.27 9.26 24.20
N GLU A 49 -28.10 10.25 23.34
CA GLU A 49 -28.32 10.07 21.91
C GLU A 49 -27.37 8.99 21.41
N LYS A 50 -27.95 7.86 21.12
CA LYS A 50 -27.32 6.75 20.41
C LYS A 50 -27.03 7.28 19.00
N ASP A 51 -25.80 7.68 18.76
CA ASP A 51 -25.31 8.15 17.47
C ASP A 51 -25.38 7.00 16.46
N THR A 52 -26.56 6.78 15.88
CA THR A 52 -26.81 5.89 14.76
C THR A 52 -26.53 6.61 13.45
N GLY A 53 -25.39 7.27 13.39
CA GLY A 53 -24.85 7.78 12.14
C GLY A 53 -24.46 6.59 11.27
N ALA A 54 -25.37 6.13 10.42
CA ALA A 54 -25.06 5.19 9.35
C ALA A 54 -23.94 5.82 8.52
N ALA A 55 -22.68 5.39 8.75
CA ALA A 55 -21.57 5.85 7.98
C ALA A 55 -21.87 5.58 6.51
N ALA A 56 -22.02 6.63 5.71
CA ALA A 56 -22.32 6.52 4.28
C ALA A 56 -21.29 5.56 3.67
N ALA A 57 -21.76 4.54 2.97
CA ALA A 57 -20.92 3.51 2.38
C ALA A 57 -19.91 4.17 1.44
N VAL A 58 -18.62 4.06 1.76
CA VAL A 58 -17.55 4.67 0.96
C VAL A 58 -17.55 4.03 -0.42
N LYS A 59 -17.82 4.84 -1.46
CA LYS A 59 -17.78 4.38 -2.86
C LYS A 59 -16.35 4.07 -3.25
N LEU A 60 -16.03 2.79 -3.44
CA LEU A 60 -14.74 2.31 -3.87
C LEU A 60 -14.70 2.10 -5.38
N ARG A 61 -13.59 2.48 -6.03
CA ARG A 61 -13.31 2.14 -7.43
C ARG A 61 -12.02 1.32 -7.54
N LYS A 62 -11.97 0.42 -8.50
CA LYS A 62 -10.76 -0.38 -8.76
C LYS A 62 -9.65 0.55 -9.23
N LEU A 63 -8.47 0.43 -8.58
CA LEU A 63 -7.26 1.13 -9.00
C LEU A 63 -6.38 0.21 -9.85
N TYR A 64 -6.10 -1.01 -9.36
CA TYR A 64 -5.31 -2.01 -10.10
C TYR A 64 -5.69 -3.44 -9.68
N ASP A 65 -5.25 -4.39 -10.51
CA ASP A 65 -5.40 -5.84 -10.31
C ASP A 65 -4.22 -6.51 -11.03
N TRP A 66 -3.24 -7.02 -10.27
CA TRP A 66 -2.01 -7.57 -10.82
C TRP A 66 -1.71 -8.95 -10.27
N ARG A 67 -1.13 -9.79 -11.13
CA ARG A 67 -0.66 -11.12 -10.78
C ARG A 67 0.82 -11.22 -11.13
N PHE A 68 1.61 -11.71 -10.17
CA PHE A 68 3.05 -11.88 -10.31
C PHE A 68 3.40 -13.35 -10.08
N HIS A 69 4.23 -13.91 -10.94
CA HIS A 69 4.83 -15.21 -10.67
C HIS A 69 5.90 -15.04 -9.58
N VAL A 70 5.76 -15.79 -8.46
CA VAL A 70 6.71 -15.73 -7.35
C VAL A 70 7.96 -16.52 -7.72
N LYS A 71 9.02 -15.81 -8.05
CA LYS A 71 10.32 -16.39 -8.41
C LYS A 71 11.44 -15.39 -8.13
N PRO A 72 12.69 -15.85 -7.88
CA PRO A 72 13.86 -14.98 -7.91
C PRO A 72 14.02 -14.39 -9.33
N ASN A 73 14.56 -13.17 -9.42
CA ASN A 73 14.92 -12.61 -10.73
C ASN A 73 15.99 -13.49 -11.39
N ASN A 74 15.85 -13.74 -12.70
CA ASN A 74 16.80 -14.50 -13.54
C ASN A 74 17.05 -15.96 -13.13
N ALA A 75 16.37 -16.51 -12.15
CA ALA A 75 16.50 -17.91 -11.82
C ALA A 75 15.65 -18.77 -12.77
N LYS A 76 16.27 -19.78 -13.40
CA LYS A 76 15.51 -20.89 -13.95
C LYS A 76 14.80 -21.55 -12.76
N TYR A 77 13.50 -21.78 -12.90
CA TYR A 77 12.74 -22.47 -11.87
C TYR A 77 13.26 -23.90 -11.74
N ILE A 78 13.90 -24.20 -10.62
CA ILE A 78 14.42 -25.53 -10.33
C ILE A 78 13.63 -26.07 -9.14
N GLY A 79 12.82 -27.09 -9.38
CA GLY A 79 12.15 -27.84 -8.33
C GLY A 79 10.62 -27.84 -8.41
N ARG A 80 10.00 -28.44 -7.41
CA ARG A 80 8.55 -28.53 -7.27
C ARG A 80 7.92 -27.15 -7.11
N PRO A 81 6.68 -26.92 -7.58
CA PRO A 81 5.94 -25.71 -7.27
C PRO A 81 5.81 -25.53 -5.75
N TRP A 82 6.14 -24.34 -5.25
CA TRP A 82 5.94 -24.00 -3.84
C TRP A 82 4.44 -23.92 -3.56
N LYS A 83 4.02 -24.38 -2.37
CA LYS A 83 2.61 -24.29 -1.97
C LYS A 83 2.25 -22.85 -1.58
N ALA A 84 1.04 -22.42 -1.88
CA ALA A 84 0.56 -21.07 -1.56
C ALA A 84 0.56 -20.73 -0.05
N SER A 85 0.60 -21.74 0.82
CA SER A 85 0.73 -21.56 2.27
C SER A 85 2.16 -21.24 2.75
N GLU A 86 3.18 -21.56 1.97
CA GLU A 86 4.58 -21.41 2.39
C GLU A 86 5.01 -19.94 2.53
N PRO A 87 4.66 -19.01 1.60
CA PRO A 87 4.92 -17.59 1.80
C PRO A 87 4.28 -17.02 3.07
N MET A 88 3.10 -17.52 3.45
CA MET A 88 2.43 -17.09 4.68
C MET A 88 3.19 -17.51 5.94
N GLN A 89 3.87 -18.68 5.92
CA GLN A 89 4.73 -19.12 7.01
C GLN A 89 5.94 -18.17 7.14
N GLU A 90 6.56 -17.77 6.02
CA GLU A 90 7.68 -16.82 6.01
C GLU A 90 7.25 -15.44 6.55
N LEU A 91 6.09 -14.94 6.13
CA LEU A 91 5.53 -13.68 6.65
C LEU A 91 5.22 -13.75 8.14
N LYS A 92 4.69 -14.87 8.64
CA LYS A 92 4.46 -15.08 10.08
C LYS A 92 5.75 -15.11 10.89
N ARG A 93 6.85 -15.60 10.32
CA ARG A 93 8.16 -15.62 10.95
C ARG A 93 8.77 -14.22 11.03
N CYS A 94 8.71 -13.45 9.94
CA CYS A 94 9.19 -12.07 9.86
C CYS A 94 8.46 -11.29 8.78
N PHE A 95 7.51 -10.45 9.16
CA PHE A 95 6.65 -9.76 8.19
C PHE A 95 7.43 -8.72 7.37
N ASN A 96 8.20 -7.84 8.02
CA ASN A 96 8.98 -6.79 7.33
C ASN A 96 10.26 -7.29 6.66
N CYS A 97 10.62 -8.57 6.81
CA CYS A 97 11.78 -9.14 6.10
C CYS A 97 11.54 -9.19 4.58
N THR A 98 10.29 -9.30 4.15
CA THR A 98 9.91 -9.36 2.73
C THR A 98 8.95 -8.24 2.35
N PHE A 99 8.05 -7.82 3.24
CA PHE A 99 7.07 -6.77 2.95
C PHE A 99 7.76 -5.39 2.83
N PRO A 100 7.74 -4.72 1.66
CA PRO A 100 8.67 -3.65 1.31
C PRO A 100 8.20 -2.25 1.69
N VAL A 101 7.25 -2.12 2.62
CA VAL A 101 6.71 -0.82 3.02
C VAL A 101 7.33 -0.39 4.34
N LYS A 102 7.82 0.85 4.39
CA LYS A 102 8.48 1.41 5.58
C LYS A 102 7.53 1.41 6.78
N ASN A 103 8.07 1.13 7.97
CA ASN A 103 7.35 0.98 9.24
C ASN A 103 6.44 -0.27 9.32
N ALA A 104 6.59 -1.23 8.42
CA ALA A 104 5.96 -2.53 8.61
C ALA A 104 6.53 -3.21 9.87
N PRO A 105 5.69 -3.82 10.72
CA PRO A 105 6.16 -4.47 11.94
C PRO A 105 6.95 -5.75 11.62
N LYS A 106 7.90 -6.11 12.48
CA LYS A 106 8.65 -7.38 12.36
C LYS A 106 7.73 -8.59 12.59
N LYS A 107 6.90 -8.51 13.64
CA LYS A 107 5.90 -9.54 13.94
C LYS A 107 4.75 -9.48 12.94
N TYR A 108 4.18 -10.64 12.59
CA TYR A 108 2.99 -10.71 11.76
C TYR A 108 1.82 -9.96 12.44
N PRO A 109 1.14 -9.04 11.74
CA PRO A 109 0.10 -8.23 12.37
C PRO A 109 -1.11 -9.06 12.83
N ARG A 110 -1.81 -8.56 13.87
CA ARG A 110 -3.06 -9.12 14.34
C ARG A 110 -4.26 -8.56 13.58
N GLU A 111 -5.35 -9.29 13.59
CA GLU A 111 -6.63 -8.84 13.04
C GLU A 111 -7.03 -7.48 13.64
N GLY A 112 -7.39 -6.50 12.79
CA GLY A 112 -7.75 -5.15 13.21
C GLY A 112 -6.58 -4.26 13.68
N GLN A 113 -5.33 -4.75 13.69
CA GLN A 113 -4.18 -3.96 14.15
C GLN A 113 -3.96 -2.72 13.28
N LEU A 114 -3.89 -1.55 13.94
CA LEU A 114 -3.46 -0.31 13.29
C LEU A 114 -1.94 -0.34 13.06
N ILE A 115 -1.53 0.01 11.85
CA ILE A 115 -0.13 0.09 11.44
C ILE A 115 0.10 1.42 10.72
N ASN A 116 1.03 2.22 11.22
CA ASN A 116 1.39 3.52 10.63
C ASN A 116 2.48 3.34 9.56
N LEU A 117 2.11 2.75 8.43
CA LEU A 117 3.01 2.58 7.29
C LEU A 117 3.42 3.94 6.69
N LYS A 118 4.57 3.95 5.99
CA LYS A 118 5.01 5.09 5.18
C LYS A 118 5.30 4.62 3.75
N ALA A 119 4.60 5.21 2.80
CA ALA A 119 4.86 5.04 1.37
C ALA A 119 5.95 6.01 0.94
N CYS A 120 7.17 5.52 0.74
CA CYS A 120 8.33 6.34 0.36
C CYS A 120 8.67 6.08 -1.11
N ALA A 121 8.54 7.10 -1.95
CA ALA A 121 9.04 7.11 -3.33
C ALA A 121 10.45 7.69 -3.35
N ALA A 122 11.25 7.31 -4.37
CA ALA A 122 12.52 7.97 -4.65
C ALA A 122 12.28 9.38 -5.23
N GLY A 123 13.23 10.29 -5.01
CA GLY A 123 13.17 11.65 -5.54
C GLY A 123 12.29 12.61 -4.73
N PRO A 124 11.76 13.68 -5.35
CA PRO A 124 11.13 14.80 -4.67
C PRO A 124 9.79 14.47 -3.98
N PHE A 125 9.22 13.29 -4.25
CA PHE A 125 7.93 12.89 -3.68
C PHE A 125 8.01 12.43 -2.21
N GLY A 126 9.21 12.14 -1.69
CA GLY A 126 9.44 11.82 -0.29
C GLY A 126 8.58 10.66 0.25
N CYS A 127 8.29 10.73 1.54
CA CYS A 127 7.45 9.73 2.21
C CYS A 127 6.07 10.32 2.54
N ARG A 128 4.99 9.57 2.25
CA ARG A 128 3.62 9.89 2.66
C ARG A 128 3.15 8.93 3.73
N ASN A 129 2.36 9.43 4.66
CA ASN A 129 1.72 8.58 5.67
C ASN A 129 0.68 7.68 5.00
N ALA A 130 0.71 6.42 5.41
CA ALA A 130 -0.19 5.38 4.90
C ALA A 130 -0.71 4.53 6.08
N PRO A 131 -1.46 5.13 7.05
CA PRO A 131 -2.01 4.38 8.16
C PRO A 131 -3.06 3.40 7.68
N VAL A 132 -2.97 2.14 8.13
CA VAL A 132 -3.86 1.05 7.72
C VAL A 132 -4.25 0.17 8.90
N LYS A 133 -5.39 -0.49 8.81
CA LYS A 133 -5.73 -1.64 9.66
C LYS A 133 -5.55 -2.93 8.86
N PHE A 134 -5.00 -3.94 9.52
CA PHE A 134 -4.69 -5.26 8.96
C PHE A 134 -5.81 -6.24 9.19
N TYR A 135 -6.15 -7.08 8.18
CA TYR A 135 -7.18 -8.09 8.25
C TYR A 135 -6.81 -9.33 7.45
N THR A 136 -7.23 -10.51 7.95
CA THR A 136 -7.07 -11.80 7.27
C THR A 136 -8.41 -12.50 7.05
N LYS A 137 -9.46 -12.09 7.75
CA LYS A 137 -10.78 -12.72 7.67
C LYS A 137 -11.31 -12.77 6.24
N GLY A 138 -11.71 -13.96 5.79
CA GLY A 138 -12.19 -14.19 4.42
C GLY A 138 -11.07 -14.34 3.36
N MET A 139 -9.79 -14.36 3.75
CA MET A 139 -8.67 -14.52 2.84
C MET A 139 -7.96 -15.87 3.05
N LYS A 140 -7.97 -16.74 2.03
CA LYS A 140 -7.15 -17.96 2.03
C LYS A 140 -5.74 -17.63 1.53
N ASN A 141 -4.72 -17.92 2.34
CA ASN A 141 -3.31 -17.59 2.05
C ASN A 141 -3.11 -16.11 1.67
N GLY A 142 -3.70 -15.21 2.44
CA GLY A 142 -3.63 -13.78 2.13
C GLY A 142 -4.08 -12.90 3.27
N TRP A 143 -4.04 -11.60 3.02
CA TRP A 143 -4.51 -10.54 3.92
C TRP A 143 -4.92 -9.31 3.13
N TYR A 144 -5.50 -8.36 3.82
CA TYR A 144 -5.77 -7.05 3.25
C TYR A 144 -5.57 -5.94 4.26
N PHE A 145 -5.36 -4.75 3.75
CA PHE A 145 -5.33 -3.53 4.53
C PHE A 145 -6.54 -2.65 4.20
N ILE A 146 -7.08 -2.00 5.24
CA ILE A 146 -8.06 -0.92 5.08
C ILE A 146 -7.41 0.38 5.50
N ALA A 147 -7.33 1.33 4.58
CA ALA A 147 -6.79 2.67 4.79
C ALA A 147 -7.57 3.42 5.86
N GLN A 148 -6.85 4.06 6.77
CA GLN A 148 -7.40 4.87 7.85
C GLN A 148 -7.34 6.36 7.50
N LYS A 149 -7.92 7.22 8.34
CA LYS A 149 -7.84 8.68 8.20
C LYS A 149 -6.37 9.12 8.04
N GLY A 150 -6.11 9.97 7.06
CA GLY A 150 -4.75 10.43 6.72
C GLY A 150 -3.99 9.55 5.71
N HIS A 151 -4.58 8.45 5.22
CA HIS A 151 -4.00 7.68 4.12
C HIS A 151 -4.18 8.40 2.79
N PHE A 152 -3.14 8.43 1.95
CA PHE A 152 -3.16 9.14 0.66
C PHE A 152 -4.16 8.58 -0.37
N ASP A 153 -4.62 7.32 -0.23
CA ASP A 153 -5.69 6.74 -1.07
C ASP A 153 -7.11 7.07 -0.58
N GLY A 154 -7.22 7.77 0.56
CA GLY A 154 -8.47 8.03 1.25
C GLY A 154 -8.88 6.90 2.20
N ALA A 155 -9.48 7.28 3.34
CA ALA A 155 -9.98 6.34 4.33
C ALA A 155 -10.99 5.37 3.70
N GLY A 156 -10.95 4.10 4.11
CA GLY A 156 -11.78 3.02 3.57
C GLY A 156 -11.21 2.35 2.32
N SER A 157 -10.19 2.92 1.66
CA SER A 157 -9.50 2.24 0.55
C SER A 157 -8.93 0.90 1.00
N ARG A 158 -8.88 -0.06 0.08
CA ARG A 158 -8.48 -1.43 0.40
C ARG A 158 -7.44 -1.93 -0.61
N VAL A 159 -6.36 -2.52 -0.10
CA VAL A 159 -5.40 -3.30 -0.88
C VAL A 159 -5.34 -4.71 -0.35
N ASN A 160 -5.42 -5.70 -1.25
CA ASN A 160 -5.49 -7.12 -0.94
C ASN A 160 -4.28 -7.83 -1.51
N PHE A 161 -3.82 -8.86 -0.79
CA PHE A 161 -2.70 -9.72 -1.17
C PHE A 161 -3.11 -11.17 -0.97
N GLN A 162 -2.89 -12.00 -1.99
CA GLN A 162 -3.20 -13.41 -1.93
C GLN A 162 -2.16 -14.23 -2.67
N PHE A 163 -1.67 -15.28 -2.01
CA PHE A 163 -0.88 -16.30 -2.68
C PHE A 163 -1.80 -17.44 -3.12
N TYR A 164 -1.57 -17.92 -4.34
CA TYR A 164 -2.29 -19.06 -4.89
C TYR A 164 -1.39 -19.84 -5.86
N ASN A 165 -1.71 -21.09 -6.10
CA ASN A 165 -1.08 -21.85 -7.18
C ASN A 165 -1.94 -21.75 -8.42
N ASP A 166 -1.31 -21.35 -9.54
CA ASP A 166 -1.98 -21.30 -10.84
C ASP A 166 -2.43 -22.71 -11.25
N LYS A 167 -3.68 -22.83 -11.68
CA LYS A 167 -4.29 -24.14 -11.96
C LYS A 167 -3.67 -24.83 -13.17
N LYS A 168 -3.12 -24.08 -14.13
CA LYS A 168 -2.55 -24.63 -15.38
C LYS A 168 -1.09 -25.02 -15.21
N THR A 169 -0.32 -24.17 -14.55
CA THR A 169 1.14 -24.34 -14.43
C THR A 169 1.59 -24.89 -13.09
N GLY A 170 0.73 -24.85 -12.07
CA GLY A 170 1.08 -25.17 -10.70
C GLY A 170 1.96 -24.12 -10.00
N TYR A 171 2.39 -23.09 -10.71
CA TYR A 171 3.30 -22.09 -10.18
C TYR A 171 2.67 -21.26 -9.07
N LEU A 172 3.51 -20.87 -8.10
CA LEU A 172 3.11 -19.95 -7.05
C LEU A 172 2.96 -18.54 -7.62
N MET A 173 1.79 -17.95 -7.39
CA MET A 173 1.43 -16.61 -7.83
C MET A 173 1.14 -15.71 -6.63
N LEU A 174 1.50 -14.44 -6.72
CA LEU A 174 1.04 -13.36 -5.86
C LEU A 174 0.01 -12.52 -6.64
N HIS A 175 -1.21 -12.47 -6.14
CA HIS A 175 -2.26 -11.58 -6.63
C HIS A 175 -2.37 -10.37 -5.71
N VAL A 176 -2.29 -9.17 -6.27
CA VAL A 176 -2.47 -7.90 -5.55
C VAL A 176 -3.47 -7.03 -6.28
N TRP A 177 -4.54 -6.64 -5.57
CA TRP A 177 -5.56 -5.75 -6.16
C TRP A 177 -6.00 -4.70 -5.15
N ALA A 178 -6.30 -3.51 -5.67
CA ALA A 178 -6.68 -2.36 -4.85
C ALA A 178 -7.94 -1.67 -5.34
N HIS A 179 -8.72 -1.22 -4.36
CA HIS A 179 -9.84 -0.32 -4.54
C HIS A 179 -9.60 0.92 -3.70
N VAL A 180 -9.81 2.09 -4.28
CA VAL A 180 -9.56 3.39 -3.65
C VAL A 180 -10.84 4.20 -3.51
N ALA A 181 -10.92 4.96 -2.43
CA ALA A 181 -12.04 5.84 -2.12
C ALA A 181 -11.85 7.24 -2.71
N LYS A 182 -10.85 7.95 -2.22
CA LYS A 182 -10.55 9.34 -2.60
C LYS A 182 -9.02 9.56 -2.58
N PRO A 183 -8.30 9.10 -3.61
CA PRO A 183 -6.85 9.27 -3.66
C PRO A 183 -6.47 10.74 -3.79
N SER A 184 -5.44 11.16 -3.04
CA SER A 184 -4.84 12.50 -3.09
C SER A 184 -3.66 12.59 -4.08
N VAL A 185 -3.37 11.50 -4.79
CA VAL A 185 -2.33 11.43 -5.83
C VAL A 185 -2.94 10.93 -7.13
N PRO A 186 -2.42 11.36 -8.29
CA PRO A 186 -2.89 10.87 -9.59
C PRO A 186 -2.73 9.35 -9.72
N ASP A 187 -3.68 8.70 -10.37
CA ASP A 187 -3.71 7.23 -10.52
C ASP A 187 -2.44 6.67 -11.17
N GLY A 188 -1.89 7.35 -12.17
CA GLY A 188 -0.66 6.91 -12.85
C GLY A 188 0.52 6.86 -11.89
N VAL A 189 0.68 7.88 -11.05
CA VAL A 189 1.73 7.94 -10.02
C VAL A 189 1.53 6.84 -8.99
N ASN A 190 0.30 6.70 -8.49
CA ASN A 190 -0.04 5.69 -7.50
C ASN A 190 0.20 4.27 -8.03
N LYS A 191 -0.28 3.95 -9.23
CA LYS A 191 -0.07 2.66 -9.89
C LYS A 191 1.41 2.36 -10.11
N SER A 192 2.19 3.31 -10.61
CA SER A 192 3.63 3.14 -10.86
C SER A 192 4.37 2.82 -9.56
N PHE A 193 4.15 3.62 -8.51
CA PHE A 193 4.73 3.38 -7.19
C PHE A 193 4.34 2.02 -6.62
N ALA A 194 3.04 1.70 -6.59
CA ALA A 194 2.54 0.44 -6.07
C ALA A 194 3.10 -0.76 -6.83
N ARG A 195 3.17 -0.69 -8.17
CA ARG A 195 3.72 -1.77 -8.99
C ARG A 195 5.18 -2.07 -8.63
N GLY A 196 6.01 -1.04 -8.50
CA GLY A 196 7.40 -1.21 -8.08
C GLY A 196 7.52 -1.87 -6.70
N LYS A 197 6.69 -1.47 -5.73
CA LYS A 197 6.68 -2.07 -4.38
C LYS A 197 6.23 -3.53 -4.39
N TRP A 198 5.21 -3.87 -5.15
CA TRP A 198 4.72 -5.25 -5.21
C TRP A 198 5.62 -6.18 -6.03
N GLN A 199 6.35 -5.65 -7.02
CA GLN A 199 7.41 -6.37 -7.71
C GLN A 199 8.60 -6.64 -6.77
N ASP A 200 9.03 -5.66 -5.97
CA ASP A 200 10.06 -5.84 -4.93
C ASP A 200 9.64 -6.88 -3.87
N PHE A 201 8.38 -6.80 -3.41
CA PHE A 201 7.82 -7.80 -2.51
C PHE A 201 7.84 -9.20 -3.12
N ASN A 202 7.37 -9.34 -4.35
CA ASN A 202 7.34 -10.60 -5.08
C ASN A 202 8.74 -11.19 -5.24
N HIS A 203 9.71 -10.35 -5.62
CA HIS A 203 11.11 -10.76 -5.75
C HIS A 203 11.71 -11.23 -4.43
N LYS A 204 11.57 -10.43 -3.36
CA LYS A 204 12.06 -10.79 -2.01
C LYS A 204 11.46 -12.10 -1.52
N MET A 205 10.16 -12.31 -1.75
CA MET A 205 9.49 -13.55 -1.43
C MET A 205 10.05 -14.71 -2.25
N GLY A 206 10.26 -14.52 -3.57
CA GLY A 206 10.86 -15.52 -4.44
C GLY A 206 12.26 -15.95 -3.98
N VAL A 207 13.11 -15.00 -3.59
CA VAL A 207 14.44 -15.27 -3.02
C VAL A 207 14.30 -16.07 -1.71
N LYS A 208 13.42 -15.65 -0.80
CA LYS A 208 13.18 -16.38 0.47
C LYS A 208 12.73 -17.81 0.24
N MET A 209 11.81 -18.02 -0.70
CA MET A 209 11.33 -19.37 -1.03
C MET A 209 12.43 -20.22 -1.67
N HIS A 210 13.26 -19.62 -2.52
CA HIS A 210 14.39 -20.32 -3.13
C HIS A 210 15.40 -20.75 -2.07
N CYS A 211 15.83 -19.84 -1.20
CA CYS A 211 16.81 -20.14 -0.16
C CYS A 211 16.33 -21.16 0.89
N LYS A 212 15.02 -21.26 1.09
CA LYS A 212 14.45 -22.30 1.98
C LYS A 212 14.59 -23.71 1.40
N HIS A 213 14.64 -23.83 0.08
CA HIS A 213 14.61 -25.10 -0.64
C HIS A 213 15.88 -25.40 -1.44
N SER A 214 16.90 -24.55 -1.32
CA SER A 214 18.18 -24.69 -2.02
C SER A 214 19.33 -24.50 -1.06
N SER A 215 20.37 -25.34 -1.19
CA SER A 215 21.64 -25.17 -0.49
C SER A 215 22.53 -24.07 -1.09
N GLN A 216 22.07 -23.39 -2.16
CA GLN A 216 22.86 -22.41 -2.90
C GLN A 216 22.65 -20.96 -2.42
N CYS A 217 22.10 -20.73 -1.27
CA CYS A 217 22.02 -19.43 -0.61
C CYS A 217 22.97 -19.38 0.60
#